data_17087b9a3bb68ecab4e89940ce89b7f4
#
_entry.id   17087b9a3bb68ecab4e89940ce89b7f4
#
_cell.length_a   1.000
_cell.length_b   1.000
_cell.length_c   1.000
_cell.angle_alpha   90.00
_cell.angle_beta   90.00
_cell.angle_gamma   90.00
#
_symmetry.space_group_name_H-M   'P 1'
#
loop_
_entity.id
_entity.type
_entity.pdbx_description
1 polymer ?
#
loop_
_entity_poly.entity_id
_entity_poly.type
_entity_poly.pdbx_seq_one_letter_code
_entity_poly.pdbx_strand_id
1 'polypeptide(L)'
;MTRQVEQIAITHIARHKGLDPATITPDADLAALGITSLDAIAIAYQIEEDLGIEIPNEEIEGLRTVRDLIDGLHRLTARRE
;
A
#
# COMPACT_ATOMS: atom_id res chain seq x y z
N MET A 1 13.18 4.69 5.75
CA MET A 1 12.44 5.67 6.49
C MET A 1 11.00 5.29 6.61
N THR A 2 10.64 4.93 7.82
CA THR A 2 9.33 4.40 8.14
C THR A 2 8.20 5.33 7.70
N ARG A 3 8.36 6.61 8.01
CA ARG A 3 7.36 7.62 7.71
C ARG A 3 7.10 7.78 6.21
N GLN A 4 8.16 7.66 5.43
CA GLN A 4 8.07 7.81 3.99
C GLN A 4 7.27 6.68 3.36
N VAL A 5 7.52 5.46 3.78
CA VAL A 5 6.82 4.29 3.26
C VAL A 5 5.33 4.36 3.62
N GLU A 6 5.03 4.74 4.85
CA GLU A 6 3.65 4.89 5.28
C GLU A 6 2.92 5.95 4.45
N GLN A 7 3.59 7.09 4.25
CA GLN A 7 3.04 8.19 3.46
C GLN A 7 2.76 7.75 2.03
N ILE A 8 3.70 7.01 1.43
CA ILE A 8 3.55 6.53 0.06
C ILE A 8 2.36 5.60 -0.06
N ALA A 9 2.22 4.66 0.88
CA ALA A 9 1.11 3.71 0.85
C ALA A 9 -0.23 4.45 0.93
N ILE A 10 -0.35 5.35 1.89
CA ILE A 10 -1.60 6.08 2.09
C ILE A 10 -1.91 6.98 0.91
N THR A 11 -0.90 7.65 0.36
CA THR A 11 -1.09 8.54 -0.77
C THR A 11 -1.61 7.78 -2.00
N HIS A 12 -1.05 6.61 -2.28
CA HIS A 12 -1.49 5.84 -3.43
C HIS A 12 -2.91 5.32 -3.26
N ILE A 13 -3.26 4.87 -2.05
CA ILE A 13 -4.63 4.44 -1.77
C ILE A 13 -5.59 5.61 -1.96
N ALA A 14 -5.25 6.75 -1.40
CA ALA A 14 -6.11 7.93 -1.47
C ALA A 14 -6.34 8.38 -2.91
N ARG A 15 -5.27 8.41 -3.70
CA ARG A 15 -5.38 8.84 -5.09
C ARG A 15 -6.21 7.87 -5.92
N HIS A 16 -6.01 6.59 -5.69
CA HIS A 16 -6.72 5.58 -6.47
C HIS A 16 -8.22 5.63 -6.21
N LYS A 17 -8.62 5.90 -4.97
CA LYS A 17 -10.04 5.88 -4.60
C LYS A 17 -10.65 7.27 -4.47
N GLY A 18 -9.87 8.32 -4.67
CA GLY A 18 -10.39 9.69 -4.51
C GLY A 18 -10.73 10.03 -3.08
N LEU A 19 -9.92 9.53 -2.14
CA LEU A 19 -10.15 9.76 -0.71
C LEU A 19 -9.16 10.80 -0.18
N ASP A 20 -9.53 11.42 0.94
CA ASP A 20 -8.63 12.32 1.64
C ASP A 20 -7.62 11.49 2.42
N PRO A 21 -6.31 11.65 2.15
CA PRO A 21 -5.30 10.86 2.88
C PRO A 21 -5.41 10.99 4.39
N ALA A 22 -5.87 12.12 4.89
CA ALA A 22 -5.99 12.35 6.34
C ALA A 22 -7.02 11.43 6.98
N THR A 23 -7.94 10.87 6.19
CA THR A 23 -8.98 9.97 6.71
C THR A 23 -8.56 8.51 6.72
N ILE A 24 -7.40 8.19 6.13
CA ILE A 24 -6.93 6.81 6.04
C ILE A 24 -5.99 6.52 7.19
N THR A 25 -6.38 5.58 8.05
CA THR A 25 -5.56 5.18 9.19
C THR A 25 -4.91 3.83 8.90
N PRO A 26 -3.77 3.53 9.56
CA PRO A 26 -3.12 2.24 9.33
C PRO A 26 -3.98 1.04 9.72
N ASP A 27 -4.92 1.22 10.63
CA ASP A 27 -5.77 0.13 11.08
C ASP A 27 -7.00 -0.07 10.21
N ALA A 28 -7.22 0.79 9.21
CA ALA A 28 -8.38 0.69 8.35
C ALA A 28 -8.34 -0.58 7.50
N ASP A 29 -9.50 -1.22 7.34
CA ASP A 29 -9.62 -2.34 6.42
C ASP A 29 -9.67 -1.83 4.99
N LEU A 30 -8.90 -2.46 4.11
CA LEU A 30 -8.92 -2.08 2.71
C LEU A 30 -10.29 -2.25 2.10
N ALA A 31 -10.99 -3.34 2.48
CA ALA A 31 -12.34 -3.57 1.99
C ALA A 31 -13.29 -2.46 2.44
N ALA A 32 -13.12 -1.97 3.65
CA ALA A 32 -13.95 -0.87 4.15
C ALA A 32 -13.72 0.42 3.38
N LEU A 33 -12.53 0.58 2.81
CA LEU A 33 -12.21 1.73 1.96
C LEU A 33 -12.66 1.54 0.52
N GLY A 34 -13.25 0.40 0.20
CA GLY A 34 -13.69 0.11 -1.15
C GLY A 34 -12.59 -0.43 -2.05
N ILE A 35 -11.49 -0.90 -1.47
CA ILE A 35 -10.36 -1.43 -2.24
C ILE A 35 -10.65 -2.89 -2.58
N THR A 36 -10.86 -3.17 -3.86
CA THR A 36 -11.04 -4.55 -4.35
C THR A 36 -9.68 -5.17 -4.63
N SER A 37 -9.70 -6.46 -5.00
CA SER A 37 -8.44 -7.13 -5.39
C SER A 37 -7.79 -6.45 -6.59
N LEU A 38 -8.61 -6.03 -7.55
CA LEU A 38 -8.07 -5.32 -8.73
C LEU A 38 -7.50 -3.97 -8.34
N ASP A 39 -8.16 -3.27 -7.44
CA ASP A 39 -7.64 -2.01 -6.93
C ASP A 39 -6.30 -2.21 -6.25
N ALA A 40 -6.18 -3.27 -5.45
CA ALA A 40 -4.94 -3.55 -4.74
C ALA A 40 -3.79 -3.80 -5.71
N ILE A 41 -4.06 -4.53 -6.79
CA ILE A 41 -3.05 -4.80 -7.81
C ILE A 41 -2.61 -3.50 -8.49
N ALA A 42 -3.57 -2.64 -8.83
CA ALA A 42 -3.24 -1.37 -9.48
C ALA A 42 -2.43 -0.47 -8.55
N ILE A 43 -2.81 -0.41 -7.28
CA ILE A 43 -2.08 0.38 -6.31
C ILE A 43 -0.67 -0.15 -6.13
N ALA A 44 -0.53 -1.48 -6.07
CA ALA A 44 0.79 -2.10 -5.91
C ALA A 44 1.70 -1.76 -7.09
N TYR A 45 1.18 -1.79 -8.31
CA TYR A 45 2.00 -1.45 -9.48
C TYR A 45 2.49 -0.01 -9.42
N GLN A 46 1.64 0.90 -8.99
CA GLN A 46 2.04 2.30 -8.88
C GLN A 46 3.12 2.49 -7.84
N ILE A 47 3.01 1.77 -6.72
CA ILE A 47 4.03 1.83 -5.67
C ILE A 47 5.33 1.22 -6.16
N GLU A 48 5.26 0.13 -6.93
CA GLU A 48 6.46 -0.47 -7.50
C GLU A 48 7.23 0.54 -8.33
N GLU A 49 6.52 1.32 -9.14
CA GLU A 49 7.17 2.34 -9.96
C GLU A 49 7.81 3.43 -9.13
N ASP A 50 7.10 3.87 -8.10
CA ASP A 50 7.60 4.94 -7.23
C ASP A 50 8.85 4.53 -6.47
N LEU A 51 8.87 3.31 -5.96
CA LEU A 51 9.94 2.86 -5.09
C LEU A 51 11.00 2.05 -5.82
N GLY A 52 10.73 1.67 -7.07
CA GLY A 52 11.67 0.84 -7.83
C GLY A 52 11.84 -0.55 -7.24
N ILE A 53 10.76 -1.13 -6.73
CA ILE A 53 10.78 -2.45 -6.12
C ILE A 53 9.77 -3.36 -6.82
N GLU A 54 9.85 -4.65 -6.52
CA GLU A 54 8.86 -5.63 -6.95
C GLU A 54 8.03 -6.06 -5.75
N ILE A 55 6.70 -6.07 -5.93
CA ILE A 55 5.80 -6.56 -4.89
C ILE A 55 5.25 -7.89 -5.38
N PRO A 56 5.65 -9.01 -4.74
CA PRO A 56 5.16 -10.33 -5.18
C PRO A 56 3.66 -10.47 -5.03
N ASN A 57 3.06 -11.29 -5.88
CA ASN A 57 1.61 -11.51 -5.81
C ASN A 57 1.15 -11.99 -4.43
N GLU A 58 1.97 -12.80 -3.78
CA GLU A 58 1.62 -13.29 -2.44
C GLU A 58 1.42 -12.15 -1.44
N GLU A 59 2.23 -11.09 -1.57
CA GLU A 59 2.08 -9.93 -0.71
C GLU A 59 0.75 -9.24 -0.97
N ILE A 60 0.40 -9.11 -2.25
CA ILE A 60 -0.84 -8.43 -2.62
C ILE A 60 -2.05 -9.23 -2.14
N GLU A 61 -2.00 -10.54 -2.30
CA GLU A 61 -3.13 -11.40 -1.93
C GLU A 61 -3.35 -11.45 -0.42
N GLY A 62 -2.32 -11.21 0.35
CA GLY A 62 -2.43 -11.23 1.81
C GLY A 62 -2.84 -9.93 2.44
N LEU A 63 -3.06 -8.89 1.64
CA LEU A 63 -3.38 -7.56 2.18
C LEU A 63 -4.81 -7.51 2.68
N ARG A 64 -5.00 -7.06 3.91
CA ARG A 64 -6.32 -6.86 4.51
C ARG A 64 -6.48 -5.45 5.04
N THR A 65 -5.44 -4.89 5.63
CA THR A 65 -5.47 -3.56 6.21
C THR A 65 -4.41 -2.70 5.58
N VAL A 66 -4.52 -1.38 5.80
CA VAL A 66 -3.50 -0.45 5.36
C VAL A 66 -2.16 -0.81 5.99
N ARG A 67 -2.17 -1.23 7.25
CA ARG A 67 -0.94 -1.62 7.96
C ARG A 67 -0.24 -2.80 7.28
N ASP A 68 -1.03 -3.75 6.78
CA ASP A 68 -0.44 -4.89 6.05
C ASP A 68 0.39 -4.41 4.87
N LEU A 69 -0.13 -3.44 4.12
CA LEU A 69 0.59 -2.87 2.99
C LEU A 69 1.85 -2.16 3.45
N ILE A 70 1.74 -1.36 4.51
CA ILE A 70 2.88 -0.63 5.05
C ILE A 70 3.97 -1.61 5.50
N ASP A 71 3.58 -2.64 6.25
CA ASP A 71 4.54 -3.63 6.74
C ASP A 71 5.21 -4.38 5.59
N GLY A 72 4.43 -4.73 4.57
CA GLY A 72 4.98 -5.39 3.40
C GLY A 72 6.00 -4.52 2.69
N LEU A 73 5.69 -3.23 2.55
CA LEU A 73 6.63 -2.31 1.91
C LEU A 73 7.91 -2.14 2.73
N HIS A 74 7.79 -2.13 4.04
CA HIS A 74 8.97 -2.07 4.91
C HIS A 74 9.88 -3.26 4.67
N ARG A 75 9.32 -4.46 4.62
CA ARG A 75 10.11 -5.67 4.38
C ARG A 75 10.78 -5.63 3.01
N LEU A 76 10.05 -5.21 2.00
CA LEU A 76 10.56 -5.23 0.63
C LEU A 76 11.61 -4.15 0.40
N THR A 77 11.43 -2.97 1.00
CA THR A 77 12.42 -1.91 0.85
C THR A 77 13.67 -2.18 1.67
N ALA A 78 13.54 -2.82 2.82
CA ALA A 78 14.69 -3.18 3.64
C ALA A 78 15.61 -4.15 2.92
N ARG A 79 15.05 -5.01 2.09
CA ARG A 79 15.83 -6.01 1.36
C ARG A 79 16.74 -5.41 0.30
N ARG A 80 16.44 -4.20 -0.12
CA ARG A 80 17.25 -3.55 -1.17
C ARG A 80 18.55 -3.01 -0.65
N GLU A 81 18.64 -2.82 0.65
CA GLU A 81 19.86 -2.36 1.27
C GLU A 81 20.73 -3.53 1.68
#